data_dee6a25813bf754d9758064ad6e3742a
#
_entry.id   dee6a25813bf754d9758064ad6e3742a
#
_cell.length_a   1.000
_cell.length_b   1.000
_cell.length_c   1.000
_cell.angle_alpha   90.00
_cell.angle_beta   90.00
_cell.angle_gamma   90.00
#
_symmetry.space_group_name_H-M   'P 1'
#
loop_
_entity.id
_entity.type
_entity.pdbx_description
1 polymer ?
#
loop_
_entity_poly.entity_id
_entity_poly.type
_entity_poly.pdbx_seq_one_letter_code
_entity_poly.pdbx_strand_id
1 'polypeptide(L)'
;MKNYSYQTEKVCSKQINFSVDDEGKLHNVQFLGGCPGNLLAIGKLVEGKDAKEIAEILRGNDCRGRGTSCADQLAIAIDQIN
;
A
#
# COMPACT_ATOMS: atom_id res chain seq x y z
N MET A 1 -1.12 12.28 -13.19
CA MET A 1 -0.99 11.19 -12.21
C MET A 1 0.49 11.00 -11.88
N LYS A 2 0.82 10.88 -10.61
CA LYS A 2 2.19 10.66 -10.16
C LYS A 2 2.39 9.21 -9.76
N ASN A 3 3.54 8.65 -10.13
CA ASN A 3 3.90 7.27 -9.84
C ASN A 3 4.91 7.22 -8.70
N TYR A 4 4.73 6.28 -7.79
CA TYR A 4 5.58 6.13 -6.62
C TYR A 4 6.01 4.68 -6.46
N SER A 5 7.20 4.49 -5.88
CA SER A 5 7.71 3.18 -5.49
C SER A 5 8.22 3.27 -4.06
N TYR A 6 7.89 2.27 -3.26
CA TYR A 6 8.31 2.20 -1.86
C TYR A 6 8.91 0.84 -1.56
N GLN A 7 10.11 0.82 -0.99
CA GLN A 7 10.73 -0.43 -0.54
C GLN A 7 10.23 -0.80 0.83
N THR A 8 9.61 -1.96 0.94
CA THR A 8 9.03 -2.45 2.18
C THR A 8 10.10 -2.98 3.13
N GLU A 9 9.74 -3.02 4.43
CA GLU A 9 10.60 -3.57 5.47
C GLU A 9 9.80 -4.55 6.32
N LYS A 10 10.45 -5.64 6.76
CA LYS A 10 9.90 -6.60 7.71
C LYS A 10 8.64 -7.32 7.25
N VAL A 11 8.39 -7.37 5.94
CA VAL A 11 7.21 -8.02 5.38
C VAL A 11 7.58 -8.90 4.19
N CYS A 12 6.62 -9.71 3.72
CA CYS A 12 6.84 -10.65 2.62
C CYS A 12 7.10 -9.97 1.29
N SER A 13 6.39 -8.88 0.99
CA SER A 13 6.61 -8.12 -0.23
C SER A 13 7.91 -7.34 -0.14
N LYS A 14 8.51 -7.07 -1.30
CA LYS A 14 9.79 -6.34 -1.37
C LYS A 14 9.61 -4.88 -1.73
N GLN A 15 8.55 -4.57 -2.45
CA GLN A 15 8.33 -3.23 -2.98
C GLN A 15 6.85 -3.03 -3.25
N ILE A 16 6.39 -1.79 -3.10
CA ILE A 16 5.04 -1.40 -3.45
C ILE A 16 5.14 -0.30 -4.51
N ASN A 17 4.46 -0.50 -5.64
CA ASN A 17 4.33 0.52 -6.68
C ASN A 17 2.88 0.99 -6.71
N PHE A 18 2.68 2.29 -6.82
CA PHE A 18 1.33 2.84 -6.92
C PHE A 18 1.36 4.21 -7.58
N SER A 19 0.18 4.67 -8.00
CA SER A 19 0.02 6.00 -8.58
C SER A 19 -1.05 6.75 -7.82
N VAL A 20 -0.97 8.08 -7.81
CA VAL A 20 -1.96 8.95 -7.19
C VAL A 20 -2.36 10.00 -8.22
N ASP A 21 -3.67 10.15 -8.44
CA ASP A 21 -4.17 11.14 -9.39
C ASP A 21 -4.29 12.54 -8.75
N ASP A 22 -4.74 13.51 -9.54
CA ASP A 22 -4.84 14.90 -9.09
C ASP A 22 -5.85 15.10 -7.96
N GLU A 23 -6.75 14.14 -7.78
CA GLU A 23 -7.75 14.17 -6.71
C GLU A 23 -7.28 13.43 -5.45
N GLY A 24 -6.05 12.88 -5.46
CA GLY A 24 -5.51 12.14 -4.34
C GLY A 24 -5.98 10.70 -4.24
N LYS A 25 -6.45 10.12 -5.34
CA LYS A 25 -6.95 8.74 -5.37
C LYS A 25 -5.89 7.78 -5.87
N LEU A 26 -5.87 6.58 -5.28
CA LEU A 26 -4.91 5.53 -5.62
C LEU A 26 -5.25 4.80 -6.91
N HIS A 27 -4.22 4.48 -7.68
CA HIS A 27 -4.36 3.68 -8.90
C HIS A 27 -3.18 2.72 -9.04
N ASN A 28 -3.45 1.56 -9.61
CA ASN A 28 -2.42 0.58 -9.97
C ASN A 28 -1.53 0.17 -8.80
N VAL A 29 -2.10 -0.03 -7.63
CA VAL A 29 -1.35 -0.49 -6.47
C VAL A 29 -0.88 -1.92 -6.72
N GLN A 30 0.43 -2.14 -6.70
CA GLN A 30 1.05 -3.44 -6.94
C GLN A 30 2.09 -3.73 -5.87
N PHE A 31 2.02 -4.94 -5.32
CA PHE A 31 3.01 -5.43 -4.38
C PHE A 31 3.92 -6.43 -5.10
N LEU A 32 5.22 -6.23 -5.03
CA LEU A 32 6.20 -7.14 -5.62
C LEU A 32 6.65 -8.13 -4.56
N GLY A 33 6.39 -9.40 -4.80
CA GLY A 33 6.66 -10.46 -3.83
C GLY A 33 5.54 -10.60 -2.80
N GLY A 34 5.70 -11.50 -1.84
CA GLY A 34 4.71 -11.76 -0.80
C GLY A 34 3.60 -12.69 -1.25
N CYS A 35 2.43 -12.56 -0.65
CA CYS A 35 1.26 -13.40 -0.90
C CYS A 35 0.49 -12.92 -2.14
N PRO A 36 0.69 -13.52 -3.32
CA PRO A 36 0.18 -12.93 -4.57
C PRO A 36 -1.34 -12.72 -4.58
N GLY A 37 -2.08 -13.70 -4.08
CA GLY A 37 -3.55 -13.61 -4.09
C GLY A 37 -4.08 -12.50 -3.20
N ASN A 38 -3.60 -12.44 -1.96
CA ASN A 38 -4.07 -11.43 -0.99
C ASN A 38 -3.64 -10.02 -1.39
N LEU A 39 -2.41 -9.87 -1.88
CA LEU A 39 -1.91 -8.55 -2.27
C LEU A 39 -2.58 -8.05 -3.54
N LEU A 40 -2.90 -8.93 -4.47
CA LEU A 40 -3.69 -8.57 -5.64
C LEU A 40 -5.09 -8.09 -5.23
N ALA A 41 -5.71 -8.78 -4.27
CA ALA A 41 -7.02 -8.39 -3.75
C ALA A 41 -6.98 -7.00 -3.11
N ILE A 42 -5.95 -6.70 -2.32
CA ILE A 42 -5.78 -5.37 -1.74
C ILE A 42 -5.69 -4.31 -2.85
N GLY A 43 -4.90 -4.57 -3.90
CA GLY A 43 -4.78 -3.66 -5.03
C GLY A 43 -6.13 -3.36 -5.69
N LYS A 44 -6.98 -4.37 -5.83
CA LYS A 44 -8.32 -4.19 -6.39
C LYS A 44 -9.24 -3.39 -5.47
N LEU A 45 -9.17 -3.66 -4.17
CA LEU A 45 -10.03 -3.00 -3.19
C LEU A 45 -9.71 -1.51 -3.04
N VAL A 46 -8.45 -1.14 -3.18
CA VAL A 46 -8.04 0.27 -3.00
C VAL A 46 -8.03 1.08 -4.28
N GLU A 47 -8.24 0.44 -5.43
CA GLU A 47 -8.26 1.14 -6.73
C GLU A 47 -9.30 2.25 -6.73
N GLY A 48 -8.89 3.46 -7.08
CA GLY A 48 -9.78 4.63 -7.15
C GLY A 48 -10.21 5.18 -5.79
N LYS A 49 -9.68 4.66 -4.70
CA LYS A 49 -10.02 5.15 -3.36
C LYS A 49 -9.09 6.27 -2.92
N ASP A 50 -9.58 7.11 -2.03
CA ASP A 50 -8.78 8.22 -1.48
C ASP A 50 -7.57 7.68 -0.73
N ALA A 51 -6.37 8.14 -1.11
CA ALA A 51 -5.12 7.63 -0.53
C ALA A 51 -5.06 7.86 0.98
N LYS A 52 -5.47 9.04 1.45
CA LYS A 52 -5.43 9.35 2.89
C LYS A 52 -6.38 8.48 3.69
N GLU A 53 -7.57 8.21 3.17
CA GLU A 53 -8.53 7.32 3.84
C GLU A 53 -7.98 5.90 3.92
N ILE A 54 -7.38 5.40 2.84
CA ILE A 54 -6.78 4.07 2.83
C ILE A 54 -5.64 3.99 3.83
N ALA A 55 -4.79 5.01 3.92
CA ALA A 55 -3.70 5.03 4.88
C ALA A 55 -4.23 4.97 6.32
N GLU A 56 -5.31 5.69 6.63
CA GLU A 56 -5.92 5.65 7.96
C GLU A 56 -6.47 4.29 8.31
N ILE A 57 -7.10 3.61 7.34
CA ILE A 57 -7.69 2.29 7.55
C ILE A 57 -6.60 1.24 7.78
N LEU A 58 -5.53 1.28 7.00
CA LEU A 58 -4.51 0.24 7.02
C LEU A 58 -3.37 0.47 8.00
N ARG A 59 -3.22 1.70 8.50
CA ARG A 59 -2.12 2.03 9.41
C ARG A 59 -2.21 1.18 10.68
N GLY A 60 -1.10 0.56 11.05
CA GLY A 60 -1.03 -0.29 12.22
C GLY A 60 -1.54 -1.70 12.01
N ASN A 61 -1.99 -2.06 10.79
CA ASN A 61 -2.40 -3.42 10.52
C ASN A 61 -1.19 -4.36 10.62
N ASP A 62 -1.21 -5.26 11.59
CA ASP A 62 -0.09 -6.14 11.90
C ASP A 62 -0.22 -7.50 11.22
N CYS A 63 0.93 -8.11 10.91
CA CYS A 63 0.99 -9.45 10.38
C CYS A 63 1.83 -10.32 11.32
N ARG A 64 1.16 -11.20 12.05
CA ARG A 64 1.80 -12.20 12.93
C ARG A 64 2.75 -11.61 13.98
N GLY A 65 2.42 -10.46 14.53
CA GLY A 65 3.21 -9.85 15.59
C GLY A 65 4.51 -9.20 15.11
N ARG A 66 4.65 -8.92 13.83
CA ARG A 66 5.85 -8.27 13.28
C ARG A 66 5.90 -6.76 13.54
N GLY A 67 4.80 -6.20 14.02
CA GLY A 67 4.66 -4.75 14.19
C GLY A 67 4.29 -4.02 12.91
N THR A 68 4.16 -4.72 11.80
CA THR A 68 3.78 -4.16 10.51
C THR A 68 3.23 -5.26 9.59
N SER A 69 2.73 -4.89 8.44
CA SER A 69 2.25 -5.79 7.39
C SER A 69 2.42 -5.12 6.04
N CYS A 70 2.18 -5.87 4.95
CA CYS A 70 2.19 -5.26 3.61
C CYS A 70 1.17 -4.13 3.52
N ALA A 71 0.00 -4.28 4.13
CA ALA A 71 -1.03 -3.24 4.17
C ALA A 71 -0.56 -2.01 4.96
N ASP A 72 0.04 -2.23 6.13
CA ASP A 72 0.61 -1.14 6.93
C ASP A 72 1.74 -0.43 6.17
N GLN A 73 2.57 -1.18 5.44
CA GLN A 73 3.64 -0.60 4.63
C GLN A 73 3.07 0.30 3.52
N LEU A 74 1.94 -0.06 2.93
CA LEU A 74 1.25 0.82 1.97
C LEU A 74 0.82 2.12 2.66
N ALA A 75 0.28 2.05 3.86
CA ALA A 75 -0.10 3.24 4.63
C ALA A 75 1.12 4.14 4.90
N ILE A 76 2.24 3.54 5.28
CA ILE A 76 3.49 4.28 5.51
C ILE A 76 3.96 4.96 4.22
N ALA A 77 3.90 4.25 3.09
CA ALA A 77 4.28 4.81 1.79
C ALA A 77 3.41 6.01 1.42
N ILE A 78 2.11 5.91 1.65
CA ILE A 78 1.18 7.02 1.37
C ILE A 78 1.50 8.23 2.27
N ASP A 79 1.79 7.98 3.54
CA ASP A 79 2.13 9.05 4.49
C ASP A 79 3.38 9.80 4.06
N GLN A 80 4.35 9.13 3.43
CA GLN A 80 5.60 9.76 3.03
C GLN A 80 5.46 10.71 1.84
N ILE A 81 4.43 10.58 1.05
CA ILE A 81 4.22 11.44 -0.13
C ILE A 81 3.38 12.68 0.15
N ASN A 82 2.87 12.82 1.34
CA ASN A 82 2.02 13.97 1.72
C ASN A 82 2.81 15.04 2.44
#